data_f40c2265781fe9f663f8a25480582891
#
_entry.id   f40c2265781fe9f663f8a25480582891
#
_cell.length_a   1.000
_cell.length_b   1.000
_cell.length_c   1.000
_cell.angle_alpha   90.00
_cell.angle_beta   90.00
_cell.angle_gamma   90.00
#
_symmetry.space_group_name_H-M   'P 1'
#
loop_
_entity.id
_entity.type
_entity.pdbx_description
1 polymer ?
#
loop_
_entity_poly.entity_id
_entity_poly.type
_entity_poly.pdbx_seq_one_letter_code
_entity_poly.pdbx_strand_id
1 'polypeptide(L)'
;SSRAILSIAAIGATVRILVAEQGFGASGMFTALGYGNEQLTGYFWVLTGATVAGMLLSVIRLDPKDLTRPVLFAVLVIGVAAFADTRTGVMSRPQDLYLSQAAIAFAAVFAMGPVLMQGMLRALAAGQNMIISFIAIFSLSQSVGGLAGIALLSAFHTVRLKTHLIDAGTTLAMSNAQLSQAFSNAAQRTVPLQQDPALVQQATSASISAQIGREAAVLAFNDVFFLIGTLSAITFVALFVPWVINKIRGRNPLAKELAFIEAMRARNEP
;
A
#
# COMPACT_ATOMS: atom_id res chain seq x y z
N SER A 1 0.94 -29.53 -8.41
CA SER A 1 -0.53 -29.51 -8.52
C SER A 1 -1.00 -28.08 -8.77
N SER A 2 -2.03 -27.87 -9.59
CA SER A 2 -2.56 -26.54 -9.94
C SER A 2 -2.96 -25.70 -8.71
N ARG A 3 -3.40 -26.34 -7.63
CA ARG A 3 -3.73 -25.66 -6.35
C ARG A 3 -2.53 -24.92 -5.73
N ALA A 4 -1.33 -25.46 -5.86
CA ALA A 4 -0.13 -24.84 -5.32
C ALA A 4 0.27 -23.59 -6.10
N ILE A 5 0.11 -23.59 -7.42
CA ILE A 5 0.35 -22.44 -8.29
C ILE A 5 -0.68 -21.32 -7.99
N LEU A 6 -1.96 -21.70 -7.86
CA LEU A 6 -3.02 -20.75 -7.51
C LEU A 6 -2.80 -20.10 -6.14
N SER A 7 -2.32 -20.85 -5.13
CA SER A 7 -2.03 -20.28 -3.80
C SER A 7 -0.91 -19.24 -3.86
N ILE A 8 0.13 -19.45 -4.68
CA ILE A 8 1.20 -18.48 -4.85
C ILE A 8 0.71 -17.23 -5.60
N ALA A 9 -0.08 -17.44 -6.65
CA ALA A 9 -0.70 -16.33 -7.38
C ALA A 9 -1.61 -15.50 -6.45
N ALA A 10 -2.35 -16.15 -5.55
CA ALA A 10 -3.17 -15.48 -4.55
C ALA A 10 -2.33 -14.67 -3.55
N ILE A 11 -1.21 -15.23 -3.06
CA ILE A 11 -0.27 -14.48 -2.19
C ILE A 11 0.29 -13.27 -2.94
N GLY A 12 0.73 -13.45 -4.18
CA GLY A 12 1.22 -12.36 -5.01
C GLY A 12 0.17 -11.27 -5.24
N ALA A 13 -1.09 -11.64 -5.52
CA ALA A 13 -2.19 -10.71 -5.66
C ALA A 13 -2.48 -9.95 -4.34
N THR A 14 -2.46 -10.64 -3.20
CA THR A 14 -2.66 -10.02 -1.89
C THR A 14 -1.56 -8.99 -1.60
N VAL A 15 -0.30 -9.34 -1.81
CA VAL A 15 0.82 -8.39 -1.66
C VAL A 15 0.63 -7.20 -2.60
N ARG A 16 0.17 -7.43 -3.83
CA ARG A 16 -0.09 -6.36 -4.81
C ARG A 16 -1.22 -5.43 -4.39
N ILE A 17 -2.26 -5.95 -3.73
CA ILE A 17 -3.34 -5.14 -3.14
C ILE A 17 -2.79 -4.26 -2.00
N LEU A 18 -1.97 -4.83 -1.11
CA LEU A 18 -1.36 -4.07 0.00
C LEU A 18 -0.48 -2.91 -0.51
N VAL A 19 0.24 -3.13 -1.60
CA VAL A 19 1.12 -2.13 -2.23
C VAL A 19 0.33 -1.06 -3.01
N ALA A 20 -0.93 -1.30 -3.35
CA ALA A 20 -1.78 -0.31 -4.02
C ALA A 20 -1.97 0.97 -3.18
N GLU A 21 -1.77 0.89 -1.86
CA GLU A 21 -1.71 2.04 -0.95
C GLU A 21 -0.71 3.09 -1.42
N GLN A 22 0.47 2.70 -1.87
CA GLN A 22 1.53 3.63 -2.27
C GLN A 22 1.13 4.51 -3.47
N GLY A 23 0.45 3.93 -4.45
CA GLY A 23 0.00 4.65 -5.64
C GLY A 23 -1.28 5.44 -5.43
N PHE A 24 -2.18 4.95 -4.57
CA PHE A 24 -3.48 5.56 -4.31
C PHE A 24 -3.47 6.38 -3.01
N GLY A 25 -2.98 5.82 -1.89
CA GLY A 25 -3.05 6.41 -0.56
C GLY A 25 -2.18 7.64 -0.42
N ALA A 26 -0.87 7.47 -0.29
CA ALA A 26 0.04 8.58 -0.01
C ALA A 26 0.09 9.62 -1.14
N SER A 27 0.19 9.18 -2.40
CA SER A 27 0.19 10.11 -3.55
C SER A 27 -1.15 10.83 -3.69
N GLY A 28 -2.27 10.15 -3.47
CA GLY A 28 -3.61 10.74 -3.49
C GLY A 28 -3.80 11.77 -2.38
N MET A 29 -3.32 11.48 -1.18
CA MET A 29 -3.36 12.40 -0.03
C MET A 29 -2.58 13.69 -0.33
N PHE A 30 -1.36 13.60 -0.85
CA PHE A 30 -0.59 14.82 -1.20
C PHE A 30 -1.28 15.62 -2.29
N THR A 31 -1.90 14.98 -3.28
CA THR A 31 -2.69 15.67 -4.30
C THR A 31 -3.90 16.39 -3.69
N ALA A 32 -4.60 15.76 -2.74
CA ALA A 32 -5.72 16.36 -2.03
C ALA A 32 -5.28 17.55 -1.15
N LEU A 33 -4.05 17.52 -0.64
CA LEU A 33 -3.43 18.65 0.10
C LEU A 33 -2.95 19.78 -0.84
N GLY A 34 -2.98 19.57 -2.16
CA GLY A 34 -2.60 20.57 -3.16
C GLY A 34 -1.12 20.52 -3.57
N TYR A 35 -0.39 19.46 -3.25
CA TYR A 35 0.99 19.27 -3.73
C TYR A 35 1.00 18.90 -5.20
N GLY A 36 1.76 19.66 -6.00
CA GLY A 36 2.02 19.36 -7.42
C GLY A 36 3.16 18.34 -7.61
N ASN A 37 3.25 17.78 -8.80
CA ASN A 37 4.27 16.78 -9.14
C ASN A 37 5.71 17.28 -8.91
N GLU A 38 5.96 18.56 -9.13
CA GLU A 38 7.27 19.16 -8.90
C GLU A 38 7.69 19.11 -7.41
N GLN A 39 6.73 19.34 -6.51
CA GLN A 39 6.93 19.31 -5.07
C GLN A 39 7.11 17.87 -4.55
N LEU A 40 6.60 16.87 -5.29
CA LEU A 40 6.72 15.46 -4.99
C LEU A 40 7.97 14.80 -5.61
N THR A 41 8.78 15.54 -6.34
CA THR A 41 9.99 14.99 -7.00
C THR A 41 10.91 14.28 -6.01
N GLY A 42 11.21 14.92 -4.86
CA GLY A 42 12.03 14.31 -3.81
C GLY A 42 11.42 13.02 -3.23
N TYR A 43 10.11 13.02 -3.04
CA TYR A 43 9.35 11.85 -2.60
C TYR A 43 9.52 10.68 -3.58
N PHE A 44 9.32 10.90 -4.88
CA PHE A 44 9.48 9.85 -5.90
C PHE A 44 10.93 9.35 -6.02
N TRP A 45 11.94 10.21 -5.81
CA TRP A 45 13.35 9.76 -5.78
C TRP A 45 13.62 8.83 -4.60
N VAL A 46 13.08 9.14 -3.42
CA VAL A 46 13.20 8.26 -2.24
C VAL A 46 12.54 6.91 -2.49
N LEU A 47 11.34 6.89 -3.07
CA LEU A 47 10.65 5.65 -3.42
C LEU A 47 11.44 4.83 -4.44
N THR A 48 11.97 5.48 -5.47
CA THR A 48 12.79 4.82 -6.50
C THR A 48 14.04 4.19 -5.90
N GLY A 49 14.76 4.93 -5.05
CA GLY A 49 15.94 4.41 -4.35
C GLY A 49 15.62 3.21 -3.46
N ALA A 50 14.51 3.28 -2.70
CA ALA A 50 14.04 2.18 -1.85
C ALA A 50 13.63 0.95 -2.68
N THR A 51 12.98 1.15 -3.82
CA THR A 51 12.60 0.09 -4.75
C THR A 51 13.83 -0.64 -5.30
N VAL A 52 14.84 0.12 -5.74
CA VAL A 52 16.12 -0.45 -6.23
C VAL A 52 16.84 -1.22 -5.12
N ALA A 53 16.91 -0.66 -3.91
CA ALA A 53 17.48 -1.35 -2.76
C ALA A 53 16.74 -2.64 -2.42
N GLY A 54 15.41 -2.63 -2.45
CA GLY A 54 14.56 -3.81 -2.26
C GLY A 54 14.81 -4.88 -3.30
N MET A 55 14.95 -4.50 -4.56
CA MET A 55 15.26 -5.41 -5.66
C MET A 55 16.64 -6.07 -5.49
N LEU A 56 17.67 -5.29 -5.22
CA LEU A 56 19.03 -5.80 -5.03
C LEU A 56 19.10 -6.75 -3.81
N LEU A 57 18.51 -6.34 -2.69
CA LEU A 57 18.52 -7.16 -1.48
C LEU A 57 17.68 -8.43 -1.64
N SER A 58 16.59 -8.38 -2.41
CA SER A 58 15.79 -9.55 -2.75
C SER A 58 16.63 -10.63 -3.44
N VAL A 59 17.46 -10.24 -4.39
CA VAL A 59 18.35 -11.17 -5.11
C VAL A 59 19.44 -11.72 -4.19
N ILE A 60 20.10 -10.85 -3.40
CA ILE A 60 21.22 -11.23 -2.52
C ILE A 60 20.76 -12.17 -1.39
N ARG A 61 19.57 -11.95 -0.86
CA ARG A 61 19.01 -12.70 0.29
C ARG A 61 18.09 -13.83 -0.11
N LEU A 62 18.05 -14.18 -1.40
CA LEU A 62 17.21 -15.25 -1.90
C LEU A 62 17.74 -16.61 -1.44
N ASP A 63 17.10 -17.21 -0.44
CA ASP A 63 17.35 -18.57 0.03
C ASP A 63 16.23 -19.51 -0.44
N PRO A 64 16.52 -20.43 -1.38
CA PRO A 64 15.50 -21.39 -1.87
C PRO A 64 14.91 -22.27 -0.79
N LYS A 65 15.58 -22.40 0.37
CA LYS A 65 15.13 -23.25 1.47
C LYS A 65 14.06 -22.60 2.35
N ASP A 66 14.04 -21.25 2.41
CA ASP A 66 13.04 -20.54 3.21
C ASP A 66 12.58 -19.24 2.51
N LEU A 67 11.79 -19.41 1.46
CA LEU A 67 11.23 -18.29 0.68
C LEU A 67 10.05 -17.57 1.39
N THR A 68 9.55 -18.14 2.50
CA THR A 68 8.41 -17.56 3.22
C THR A 68 8.86 -16.43 4.16
N ARG A 69 10.04 -16.52 4.76
CA ARG A 69 10.56 -15.50 5.68
C ARG A 69 10.63 -14.09 5.05
N PRO A 70 11.23 -13.91 3.86
CA PRO A 70 11.28 -12.58 3.23
C PRO A 70 9.89 -11.99 2.97
N VAL A 71 8.92 -12.84 2.60
CA VAL A 71 7.53 -12.41 2.38
C VAL A 71 6.88 -11.97 3.69
N LEU A 72 7.07 -12.74 4.78
CA LEU A 72 6.60 -12.37 6.11
C LEU A 72 7.19 -11.03 6.57
N PHE A 73 8.50 -10.87 6.41
CA PHE A 73 9.17 -9.62 6.74
C PHE A 73 8.58 -8.44 5.94
N ALA A 74 8.40 -8.61 4.64
CA ALA A 74 7.85 -7.57 3.79
C ALA A 74 6.41 -7.18 4.18
N VAL A 75 5.55 -8.17 4.43
CA VAL A 75 4.16 -7.92 4.87
C VAL A 75 4.15 -7.22 6.22
N LEU A 76 5.02 -7.59 7.16
CA LEU A 76 5.15 -6.92 8.44
C LEU A 76 5.56 -5.45 8.27
N VAL A 77 6.58 -5.19 7.44
CA VAL A 77 7.07 -3.83 7.16
C VAL A 77 5.98 -2.96 6.54
N ILE A 78 5.23 -3.49 5.57
CA ILE A 78 4.09 -2.77 4.96
C ILE A 78 3.06 -2.42 6.03
N GLY A 79 2.70 -3.37 6.90
CA GLY A 79 1.71 -3.14 7.96
C GLY A 79 2.14 -2.07 8.97
N VAL A 80 3.39 -2.15 9.45
CA VAL A 80 3.94 -1.16 10.39
C VAL A 80 4.01 0.23 9.76
N ALA A 81 4.46 0.33 8.51
CA ALA A 81 4.56 1.59 7.80
C ALA A 81 3.17 2.20 7.55
N ALA A 82 2.20 1.40 7.11
CA ALA A 82 0.83 1.86 6.91
C ALA A 82 0.19 2.34 8.24
N PHE A 83 0.39 1.63 9.35
CA PHE A 83 -0.07 2.10 10.66
C PHE A 83 0.64 3.38 11.11
N ALA A 84 1.90 3.59 10.79
CA ALA A 84 2.59 4.84 11.08
C ALA A 84 1.95 6.02 10.34
N ASP A 85 1.53 5.81 9.09
CA ASP A 85 0.92 6.83 8.24
C ASP A 85 -0.52 7.21 8.65
N THR A 86 -1.18 6.44 9.53
CA THR A 86 -2.54 6.76 10.03
C THR A 86 -2.61 8.05 10.86
N ARG A 87 -1.49 8.64 11.23
CA ARG A 87 -1.42 9.86 12.05
C ARG A 87 -1.09 11.10 11.25
N THR A 88 -1.30 11.08 9.95
CA THR A 88 -1.07 12.25 9.10
C THR A 88 -2.17 13.30 9.29
N GLY A 89 -1.80 14.57 9.13
CA GLY A 89 -2.68 15.73 9.25
C GLY A 89 -2.60 16.63 8.03
N VAL A 90 -3.44 17.66 7.98
CA VAL A 90 -3.43 18.66 6.89
C VAL A 90 -2.11 19.46 6.78
N MET A 91 -1.30 19.47 7.84
CA MET A 91 0.03 20.10 7.86
C MET A 91 1.15 19.14 7.50
N SER A 92 0.85 17.86 7.24
CA SER A 92 1.86 16.88 6.88
C SER A 92 2.51 17.23 5.54
N ARG A 93 3.82 17.09 5.53
CA ARG A 93 4.67 17.34 4.35
C ARG A 93 5.09 16.02 3.72
N PRO A 94 5.43 15.99 2.42
CA PRO A 94 5.94 14.78 1.78
C PRO A 94 7.11 14.13 2.53
N GLN A 95 7.97 14.94 3.16
CA GLN A 95 9.13 14.48 3.94
C GLN A 95 8.74 13.64 5.15
N ASP A 96 7.57 13.91 5.76
CA ASP A 96 7.11 13.21 6.96
C ASP A 96 6.79 11.73 6.66
N LEU A 97 6.46 11.41 5.40
CA LEU A 97 6.15 10.07 4.94
C LEU A 97 7.31 9.38 4.19
N TYR A 98 8.48 10.02 4.05
CA TYR A 98 9.60 9.44 3.30
C TYR A 98 10.01 8.07 3.84
N LEU A 99 10.11 7.92 5.17
CA LEU A 99 10.56 6.67 5.77
C LEU A 99 9.54 5.55 5.62
N SER A 100 8.28 5.81 5.93
CA SER A 100 7.20 4.82 5.83
C SER A 100 6.98 4.39 4.39
N GLN A 101 6.92 5.35 3.48
CA GLN A 101 6.69 5.08 2.07
C GLN A 101 7.90 4.42 1.39
N ALA A 102 9.13 4.79 1.78
CA ALA A 102 10.35 4.07 1.36
C ALA A 102 10.34 2.62 1.87
N ALA A 103 9.90 2.39 3.12
CA ALA A 103 9.79 1.04 3.67
C ALA A 103 8.75 0.19 2.91
N ILE A 104 7.60 0.76 2.53
CA ILE A 104 6.59 0.09 1.70
C ILE A 104 7.15 -0.22 0.31
N ALA A 105 7.81 0.76 -0.36
CA ALA A 105 8.41 0.58 -1.68
C ALA A 105 9.47 -0.53 -1.68
N PHE A 106 10.36 -0.50 -0.69
CA PHE A 106 11.36 -1.54 -0.46
C PHE A 106 10.72 -2.91 -0.27
N ALA A 107 9.78 -3.02 0.68
CA ALA A 107 9.15 -4.29 1.07
C ALA A 107 8.35 -4.91 -0.10
N ALA A 108 7.68 -4.08 -0.88
CA ALA A 108 6.91 -4.48 -2.05
C ALA A 108 7.73 -5.28 -3.05
N VAL A 109 8.89 -4.75 -3.43
CA VAL A 109 9.77 -5.38 -4.42
C VAL A 109 10.60 -6.50 -3.79
N PHE A 110 11.02 -6.33 -2.53
CA PHE A 110 11.73 -7.36 -1.77
C PHE A 110 10.93 -8.65 -1.67
N ALA A 111 9.60 -8.59 -1.50
CA ALA A 111 8.73 -9.78 -1.46
C ALA A 111 8.57 -10.47 -2.81
N MET A 112 8.67 -9.73 -3.93
CA MET A 112 8.36 -10.27 -5.26
C MET A 112 9.35 -11.36 -5.71
N GLY A 113 10.65 -11.20 -5.44
CA GLY A 113 11.66 -12.20 -5.77
C GLY A 113 11.36 -13.57 -5.16
N PRO A 114 11.22 -13.70 -3.84
CA PRO A 114 10.84 -14.96 -3.18
C PRO A 114 9.53 -15.56 -3.67
N VAL A 115 8.49 -14.74 -3.86
CA VAL A 115 7.18 -15.22 -4.38
C VAL A 115 7.32 -15.78 -5.78
N LEU A 116 8.01 -15.06 -6.67
CA LEU A 116 8.24 -15.48 -8.05
C LEU A 116 9.07 -16.77 -8.08
N MET A 117 10.16 -16.84 -7.30
CA MET A 117 11.00 -18.03 -7.22
C MET A 117 10.25 -19.25 -6.70
N GLN A 118 9.43 -19.10 -5.66
CA GLN A 118 8.61 -20.18 -5.13
C GLN A 118 7.66 -20.74 -6.20
N GLY A 119 7.07 -19.86 -7.00
CA GLY A 119 6.19 -20.25 -8.10
C GLY A 119 6.94 -20.95 -9.22
N MET A 120 8.10 -20.42 -9.61
CA MET A 120 8.96 -21.02 -10.64
C MET A 120 9.44 -22.43 -10.25
N LEU A 121 9.91 -22.63 -9.02
CA LEU A 121 10.35 -23.94 -8.51
C LEU A 121 9.21 -24.98 -8.60
N ARG A 122 7.98 -24.61 -8.21
CA ARG A 122 6.82 -25.48 -8.30
C ARG A 122 6.37 -25.74 -9.72
N ALA A 123 6.46 -24.73 -10.59
CA ALA A 123 6.12 -24.90 -12.01
C ALA A 123 7.14 -25.83 -12.71
N LEU A 124 8.43 -25.65 -12.44
CA LEU A 124 9.49 -26.48 -12.98
C LEU A 124 9.36 -27.94 -12.57
N ALA A 125 9.10 -28.20 -11.28
CA ALA A 125 8.86 -29.55 -10.76
C ALA A 125 7.58 -30.21 -11.34
N ALA A 126 6.63 -29.43 -11.82
CA ALA A 126 5.39 -29.91 -12.45
C ALA A 126 5.52 -30.15 -13.97
N GLY A 127 6.62 -29.68 -14.60
CA GLY A 127 6.92 -29.85 -16.03
C GLY A 127 7.07 -28.54 -16.78
N GLN A 128 7.80 -28.58 -17.90
CA GLN A 128 8.16 -27.37 -18.67
C GLN A 128 6.93 -26.55 -19.13
N ASN A 129 5.85 -27.18 -19.53
CA ASN A 129 4.61 -26.49 -19.96
C ASN A 129 3.95 -25.71 -18.81
N MET A 130 4.22 -26.08 -17.54
CA MET A 130 3.66 -25.40 -16.38
C MET A 130 4.36 -24.10 -16.07
N ILE A 131 5.57 -23.86 -16.57
CA ILE A 131 6.29 -22.59 -16.42
C ILE A 131 5.56 -21.47 -17.13
N ILE A 132 5.17 -21.68 -18.38
CA ILE A 132 4.42 -20.70 -19.19
C ILE A 132 3.07 -20.41 -18.52
N SER A 133 2.37 -21.45 -18.08
CA SER A 133 1.09 -21.31 -17.36
C SER A 133 1.27 -20.54 -16.05
N PHE A 134 2.35 -20.79 -15.30
CA PHE A 134 2.64 -20.05 -14.07
C PHE A 134 2.90 -18.56 -14.37
N ILE A 135 3.75 -18.24 -15.34
CA ILE A 135 4.06 -16.86 -15.72
C ILE A 135 2.77 -16.12 -16.11
N ALA A 136 1.92 -16.74 -16.93
CA ALA A 136 0.66 -16.14 -17.35
C ALA A 136 -0.29 -15.88 -16.16
N ILE A 137 -0.51 -16.89 -15.30
CA ILE A 137 -1.37 -16.78 -14.12
C ILE A 137 -0.81 -15.76 -13.13
N PHE A 138 0.51 -15.77 -12.90
CA PHE A 138 1.15 -14.83 -12.00
C PHE A 138 1.04 -13.39 -12.51
N SER A 139 1.35 -13.14 -13.78
CA SER A 139 1.20 -11.82 -14.40
C SER A 139 -0.24 -11.31 -14.35
N LEU A 140 -1.20 -12.18 -14.64
CA LEU A 140 -2.62 -11.86 -14.53
C LEU A 140 -2.98 -11.52 -13.06
N SER A 141 -2.50 -12.30 -12.09
CA SER A 141 -2.76 -12.05 -10.67
C SER A 141 -2.18 -10.71 -10.20
N GLN A 142 -1.00 -10.31 -10.71
CA GLN A 142 -0.41 -9.01 -10.43
C GLN A 142 -1.22 -7.85 -11.00
N SER A 143 -1.68 -7.97 -12.24
CA SER A 143 -2.49 -6.95 -12.90
C SER A 143 -3.87 -6.81 -12.24
N VAL A 144 -4.56 -7.93 -12.04
CA VAL A 144 -5.88 -7.95 -11.36
C VAL A 144 -5.75 -7.49 -9.91
N GLY A 145 -4.73 -7.96 -9.18
CA GLY A 145 -4.47 -7.54 -7.80
C GLY A 145 -4.22 -6.03 -7.68
N GLY A 146 -3.44 -5.45 -8.59
CA GLY A 146 -3.19 -4.02 -8.63
C GLY A 146 -4.45 -3.20 -8.91
N LEU A 147 -5.20 -3.56 -9.94
CA LEU A 147 -6.45 -2.87 -10.30
C LEU A 147 -7.52 -3.03 -9.21
N ALA A 148 -7.70 -4.23 -8.69
CA ALA A 148 -8.63 -4.50 -7.59
C ALA A 148 -8.24 -3.72 -6.33
N GLY A 149 -6.95 -3.66 -6.00
CA GLY A 149 -6.46 -2.89 -4.87
C GLY A 149 -6.81 -1.41 -4.99
N ILE A 150 -6.48 -0.78 -6.12
CA ILE A 150 -6.81 0.63 -6.37
C ILE A 150 -8.34 0.86 -6.33
N ALA A 151 -9.13 -0.01 -6.96
CA ALA A 151 -10.58 0.11 -7.00
C ALA A 151 -11.21 0.00 -5.60
N LEU A 152 -10.77 -0.98 -4.79
CA LEU A 152 -11.24 -1.19 -3.43
C LEU A 152 -10.86 -0.02 -2.52
N LEU A 153 -9.62 0.44 -2.57
CA LEU A 153 -9.15 1.58 -1.77
C LEU A 153 -9.84 2.87 -2.17
N SER A 154 -10.06 3.11 -3.47
CA SER A 154 -10.79 4.28 -3.98
C SER A 154 -12.26 4.27 -3.54
N ALA A 155 -12.94 3.13 -3.63
CA ALA A 155 -14.31 2.98 -3.16
C ALA A 155 -14.40 3.21 -1.65
N PHE A 156 -13.51 2.60 -0.87
CA PHE A 156 -13.46 2.77 0.58
C PHE A 156 -13.17 4.24 0.96
N HIS A 157 -12.16 4.86 0.35
CA HIS A 157 -11.85 6.27 0.56
C HIS A 157 -13.06 7.17 0.26
N THR A 158 -13.78 6.93 -0.85
CA THR A 158 -14.95 7.73 -1.22
C THR A 158 -16.06 7.66 -0.17
N VAL A 159 -16.29 6.47 0.38
CA VAL A 159 -17.29 6.29 1.46
C VAL A 159 -16.84 7.02 2.72
N ARG A 160 -15.57 6.85 3.12
CA ARG A 160 -15.02 7.50 4.32
C ARG A 160 -14.98 9.02 4.20
N LEU A 161 -14.60 9.53 3.02
CA LEU A 161 -14.63 10.97 2.74
C LEU A 161 -16.03 11.56 2.95
N LYS A 162 -17.07 10.90 2.41
CA LYS A 162 -18.46 11.34 2.61
C LYS A 162 -18.85 11.32 4.09
N THR A 163 -18.46 10.29 4.82
CA THR A 163 -18.71 10.20 6.27
C THR A 163 -18.07 11.37 7.00
N HIS A 164 -16.79 11.64 6.79
CA HIS A 164 -16.07 12.74 7.45
C HIS A 164 -16.62 14.12 7.06
N LEU A 165 -17.08 14.29 5.81
CA LEU A 165 -17.73 15.54 5.38
C LEU A 165 -19.08 15.76 6.11
N ILE A 166 -19.88 14.71 6.30
CA ILE A 166 -21.14 14.78 7.03
C ILE A 166 -20.88 15.08 8.50
N ASP A 167 -19.92 14.40 9.12
CA ASP A 167 -19.55 14.59 10.53
C ASP A 167 -19.04 16.01 10.77
N ALA A 168 -18.19 16.53 9.88
CA ALA A 168 -17.74 17.92 9.95
C ALA A 168 -18.91 18.92 9.79
N GLY A 169 -19.82 18.68 8.85
CA GLY A 169 -21.01 19.51 8.65
C GLY A 169 -21.93 19.52 9.86
N THR A 170 -22.18 18.37 10.50
CA THR A 170 -23.01 18.28 11.71
C THR A 170 -22.35 18.96 12.90
N THR A 171 -21.03 18.80 13.07
CA THR A 171 -20.28 19.45 14.15
C THR A 171 -20.31 20.97 14.01
N LEU A 172 -20.16 21.49 12.79
CA LEU A 172 -20.25 22.93 12.52
C LEU A 172 -21.66 23.48 12.74
N ALA A 173 -22.70 22.72 12.37
CA ALA A 173 -24.11 23.12 12.61
C ALA A 173 -24.42 23.21 14.09
N MET A 174 -23.77 22.39 14.94
CA MET A 174 -23.97 22.41 16.40
C MET A 174 -23.15 23.50 17.10
N SER A 175 -22.13 24.06 16.47
CA SER A 175 -21.17 25.00 17.06
C SER A 175 -21.27 26.40 16.43
N ASN A 176 -22.37 27.09 16.68
CA ASN A 176 -22.58 28.46 16.16
C ASN A 176 -21.43 29.43 16.50
N ALA A 177 -20.83 29.32 17.68
CA ALA A 177 -19.72 30.18 18.09
C ALA A 177 -18.41 29.93 17.30
N GLN A 178 -18.08 28.67 17.05
CA GLN A 178 -16.88 28.29 16.27
C GLN A 178 -17.09 28.65 14.80
N LEU A 179 -18.28 28.48 14.28
CA LEU A 179 -18.64 28.86 12.92
C LEU A 179 -18.51 30.37 12.71
N SER A 180 -19.04 31.17 13.66
CA SER A 180 -18.92 32.64 13.64
C SER A 180 -17.45 33.08 13.69
N GLN A 181 -16.61 32.45 14.51
CA GLN A 181 -15.18 32.72 14.56
C GLN A 181 -14.46 32.33 13.26
N ALA A 182 -14.79 31.16 12.69
CA ALA A 182 -14.20 30.74 11.41
C ALA A 182 -14.57 31.70 10.28
N PHE A 183 -15.83 32.17 10.23
CA PHE A 183 -16.26 33.18 9.28
C PHE A 183 -15.55 34.53 9.48
N SER A 184 -15.42 35.00 10.72
CA SER A 184 -14.72 36.27 11.00
C SER A 184 -13.24 36.20 10.63
N ASN A 185 -12.54 35.11 10.95
CA ASN A 185 -11.13 34.91 10.59
C ASN A 185 -10.91 34.80 9.09
N ALA A 186 -11.80 34.12 8.38
CA ALA A 186 -11.72 33.99 6.92
C ALA A 186 -12.09 35.31 6.23
N ALA A 187 -13.08 36.05 6.74
CA ALA A 187 -13.42 37.36 6.24
C ALA A 187 -12.27 38.36 6.39
N GLN A 188 -11.58 38.39 7.54
CA GLN A 188 -10.41 39.26 7.76
C GLN A 188 -9.27 38.99 6.77
N ARG A 189 -9.10 37.76 6.30
CA ARG A 189 -8.09 37.40 5.28
C ARG A 189 -8.50 37.83 3.86
N THR A 190 -9.79 37.99 3.63
CA THR A 190 -10.35 38.22 2.29
C THR A 190 -10.64 39.71 2.04
N VAL A 191 -10.95 40.48 3.09
CA VAL A 191 -11.29 41.93 3.03
C VAL A 191 -10.24 42.79 2.28
N PRO A 192 -8.90 42.57 2.41
CA PRO A 192 -7.93 43.39 1.67
C PRO A 192 -8.04 43.29 0.13
N LEU A 193 -8.71 42.25 -0.36
CA LEU A 193 -8.76 41.93 -1.79
C LEU A 193 -10.08 42.31 -2.47
N GLN A 194 -11.16 42.51 -1.69
CA GLN A 194 -12.51 42.77 -2.27
C GLN A 194 -13.32 43.72 -1.39
N GLN A 195 -13.95 44.72 -2.01
CA GLN A 195 -14.78 45.71 -1.31
C GLN A 195 -16.28 45.38 -1.28
N ASP A 196 -16.72 44.40 -2.09
CA ASP A 196 -18.14 43.97 -2.14
C ASP A 196 -18.43 42.93 -1.03
N PRO A 197 -19.34 43.20 -0.08
CA PRO A 197 -19.70 42.28 1.00
C PRO A 197 -20.20 40.94 0.51
N ALA A 198 -20.92 40.88 -0.61
CA ALA A 198 -21.44 39.64 -1.19
C ALA A 198 -20.29 38.73 -1.68
N LEU A 199 -19.29 39.32 -2.34
CA LEU A 199 -18.09 38.58 -2.79
C LEU A 199 -17.22 38.14 -1.63
N VAL A 200 -17.09 38.96 -0.57
CA VAL A 200 -16.39 38.56 0.66
C VAL A 200 -17.05 37.36 1.31
N GLN A 201 -18.40 37.36 1.43
CA GLN A 201 -19.12 36.24 2.01
C GLN A 201 -18.98 34.97 1.16
N GLN A 202 -19.06 35.07 -0.16
CA GLN A 202 -18.87 33.95 -1.08
C GLN A 202 -17.43 33.39 -0.97
N ALA A 203 -16.43 34.21 -1.02
CA ALA A 203 -15.02 33.80 -0.90
C ALA A 203 -14.72 33.18 0.47
N THR A 204 -15.32 33.70 1.56
CA THR A 204 -15.20 33.19 2.91
C THR A 204 -15.81 31.79 3.01
N SER A 205 -17.04 31.60 2.52
CA SER A 205 -17.71 30.29 2.54
C SER A 205 -16.96 29.26 1.68
N ALA A 206 -16.44 29.66 0.53
CA ALA A 206 -15.62 28.80 -0.33
C ALA A 206 -14.33 28.37 0.37
N SER A 207 -13.63 29.29 1.07
CA SER A 207 -12.40 28.98 1.79
C SER A 207 -12.60 28.02 2.96
N ILE A 208 -13.69 28.20 3.73
CA ILE A 208 -14.07 27.28 4.81
C ILE A 208 -14.42 25.90 4.25
N SER A 209 -15.23 25.83 3.19
CA SER A 209 -15.59 24.58 2.54
C SER A 209 -14.37 23.83 2.01
N ALA A 210 -13.40 24.55 1.41
CA ALA A 210 -12.15 23.96 0.95
C ALA A 210 -11.27 23.44 2.09
N GLN A 211 -11.26 24.13 3.25
CA GLN A 211 -10.53 23.66 4.42
C GLN A 211 -11.15 22.38 4.98
N ILE A 212 -12.47 22.36 5.18
CA ILE A 212 -13.22 21.18 5.64
C ILE A 212 -12.98 20.01 4.67
N GLY A 213 -13.04 20.28 3.37
CA GLY A 213 -12.79 19.26 2.35
C GLY A 213 -11.39 18.64 2.45
N ARG A 214 -10.37 19.44 2.70
CA ARG A 214 -8.99 18.95 2.91
C ARG A 214 -8.84 18.14 4.19
N GLU A 215 -9.43 18.58 5.30
CA GLU A 215 -9.40 17.86 6.57
C GLU A 215 -10.12 16.50 6.43
N ALA A 216 -11.32 16.50 5.86
CA ALA A 216 -12.07 15.27 5.61
C ALA A 216 -11.33 14.30 4.67
N ALA A 217 -10.64 14.83 3.65
CA ALA A 217 -9.83 14.01 2.74
C ALA A 217 -8.65 13.34 3.46
N VAL A 218 -7.92 14.09 4.30
CA VAL A 218 -6.81 13.53 5.08
C VAL A 218 -7.30 12.45 6.04
N LEU A 219 -8.42 12.67 6.74
CA LEU A 219 -9.02 11.66 7.62
C LEU A 219 -9.43 10.39 6.84
N ALA A 220 -10.00 10.57 5.65
CA ALA A 220 -10.36 9.44 4.78
C ALA A 220 -9.12 8.66 4.30
N PHE A 221 -8.00 9.33 4.02
CA PHE A 221 -6.73 8.66 3.70
C PHE A 221 -6.13 7.96 4.91
N ASN A 222 -6.23 8.52 6.13
CA ASN A 222 -5.82 7.84 7.35
C ASN A 222 -6.60 6.54 7.57
N ASP A 223 -7.90 6.53 7.26
CA ASP A 223 -8.70 5.31 7.28
C ASP A 223 -8.24 4.29 6.24
N VAL A 224 -7.79 4.73 5.06
CA VAL A 224 -7.18 3.84 4.04
C VAL A 224 -5.88 3.23 4.57
N PHE A 225 -5.00 4.02 5.18
CA PHE A 225 -3.77 3.51 5.80
C PHE A 225 -4.06 2.51 6.91
N PHE A 226 -5.06 2.79 7.75
CA PHE A 226 -5.50 1.86 8.79
C PHE A 226 -6.05 0.55 8.20
N LEU A 227 -6.83 0.62 7.13
CA LEU A 227 -7.34 -0.56 6.43
C LEU A 227 -6.18 -1.42 5.89
N ILE A 228 -5.19 -0.81 5.23
CA ILE A 228 -4.02 -1.52 4.70
C ILE A 228 -3.19 -2.13 5.83
N GLY A 229 -2.96 -1.39 6.92
CA GLY A 229 -2.28 -1.92 8.12
C GLY A 229 -2.99 -3.15 8.68
N THR A 230 -4.32 -3.09 8.77
CA THR A 230 -5.16 -4.20 9.25
C THR A 230 -5.11 -5.40 8.30
N LEU A 231 -5.27 -5.19 6.99
CA LEU A 231 -5.17 -6.25 5.99
C LEU A 231 -3.78 -6.88 5.98
N SER A 232 -2.74 -6.07 6.16
CA SER A 232 -1.36 -6.55 6.29
C SER A 232 -1.17 -7.42 7.54
N ALA A 233 -1.70 -7.00 8.69
CA ALA A 233 -1.66 -7.79 9.91
C ALA A 233 -2.38 -9.14 9.77
N ILE A 234 -3.57 -9.15 9.15
CA ILE A 234 -4.30 -10.39 8.85
C ILE A 234 -3.49 -11.29 7.93
N THR A 235 -2.92 -10.73 6.85
CA THR A 235 -2.08 -11.47 5.90
C THR A 235 -0.83 -12.02 6.58
N PHE A 236 -0.19 -11.23 7.44
CA PHE A 236 0.96 -11.68 8.23
C PHE A 236 0.61 -12.89 9.09
N VAL A 237 -0.48 -12.84 9.85
CA VAL A 237 -0.92 -13.96 10.69
C VAL A 237 -1.24 -15.19 9.84
N ALA A 238 -1.94 -15.02 8.72
CA ALA A 238 -2.30 -16.10 7.79
C ALA A 238 -1.08 -16.81 7.18
N LEU A 239 0.04 -16.10 6.98
CA LEU A 239 1.28 -16.67 6.47
C LEU A 239 2.19 -17.17 7.60
N PHE A 240 2.21 -16.48 8.73
CA PHE A 240 3.08 -16.79 9.87
C PHE A 240 2.70 -18.09 10.57
N VAL A 241 1.40 -18.30 10.81
CA VAL A 241 0.92 -19.50 11.52
C VAL A 241 1.30 -20.80 10.79
N PRO A 242 1.03 -20.97 9.49
CA PRO A 242 1.46 -22.16 8.76
C PRO A 242 2.99 -22.30 8.69
N TRP A 243 3.71 -21.17 8.57
CA TRP A 243 5.16 -21.19 8.55
C TRP A 243 5.74 -21.71 9.87
N VAL A 244 5.25 -21.25 11.03
CA VAL A 244 5.67 -21.72 12.37
C VAL A 244 5.35 -23.19 12.52
N ILE A 245 4.13 -23.63 12.17
CA ILE A 245 3.71 -25.03 12.27
C ILE A 245 4.62 -25.93 11.43
N ASN A 246 4.92 -25.55 10.20
CA ASN A 246 5.82 -26.30 9.32
C ASN A 246 7.24 -26.38 9.89
N LYS A 247 7.73 -25.26 10.47
CA LYS A 247 9.05 -25.19 11.07
C LYS A 247 9.17 -26.07 12.31
N ILE A 248 8.17 -26.06 13.20
CA ILE A 248 8.13 -26.93 14.41
C ILE A 248 8.07 -28.41 14.00
N ARG A 249 7.33 -28.74 12.93
CA ARG A 249 7.22 -30.10 12.41
C ARG A 249 8.41 -30.55 11.55
N GLY A 250 9.43 -29.70 11.38
CA GLY A 250 10.58 -30.00 10.53
C GLY A 250 10.22 -30.19 9.04
N ARG A 251 9.06 -29.69 8.60
CA ARG A 251 8.59 -29.85 7.22
C ARG A 251 9.01 -28.66 6.39
N ASN A 252 9.79 -28.92 5.33
CA ASN A 252 10.03 -27.91 4.31
C ASN A 252 8.94 -28.02 3.22
N PRO A 253 8.12 -27.00 2.99
CA PRO A 253 7.07 -27.01 1.95
C PRO A 253 7.59 -27.22 0.54
N LEU A 254 8.87 -26.96 0.29
CA LEU A 254 9.55 -27.08 -1.00
C LEU A 254 10.50 -28.28 -1.09
N ALA A 255 10.52 -29.17 -0.09
CA ALA A 255 11.46 -30.27 -0.06
C ALA A 255 11.38 -31.19 -1.30
N LYS A 256 10.17 -31.44 -1.80
CA LYS A 256 9.94 -32.28 -2.99
C LYS A 256 10.46 -31.62 -4.27
N GLU A 257 10.20 -30.32 -4.40
CA GLU A 257 10.61 -29.52 -5.54
C GLU A 257 12.14 -29.34 -5.59
N LEU A 258 12.76 -29.11 -4.45
CA LEU A 258 14.20 -29.00 -4.33
C LEU A 258 14.89 -30.34 -4.65
N ALA A 259 14.41 -31.46 -4.10
CA ALA A 259 14.94 -32.80 -4.39
C ALA A 259 14.81 -33.14 -5.89
N PHE A 260 13.71 -32.74 -6.54
CA PHE A 260 13.53 -32.95 -7.99
C PHE A 260 14.58 -32.16 -8.79
N ILE A 261 14.85 -30.91 -8.42
CA ILE A 261 15.84 -30.05 -9.11
C ILE A 261 17.26 -30.61 -8.91
N GLU A 262 17.59 -31.07 -7.70
CA GLU A 262 18.88 -31.70 -7.41
C GLU A 262 19.07 -32.99 -8.22
N ALA A 263 18.02 -33.81 -8.35
CA ALA A 263 18.06 -34.99 -9.19
C ALA A 263 18.23 -34.70 -10.68
N MET A 264 17.61 -33.61 -11.16
CA MET A 264 17.79 -33.16 -12.56
C MET A 264 19.19 -32.64 -12.80
N ARG A 265 19.77 -31.90 -11.84
CA ARG A 265 21.14 -31.40 -11.93
C ARG A 265 22.15 -32.54 -11.98
N ALA A 266 22.02 -33.51 -11.11
CA ALA A 266 22.88 -34.70 -11.09
C ALA A 266 22.80 -35.55 -12.35
N ARG A 267 21.69 -35.48 -13.11
CA ARG A 267 21.54 -36.17 -14.42
C ARG A 267 22.22 -35.44 -15.57
N ASN A 268 22.43 -34.13 -15.43
CA ASN A 268 22.99 -33.28 -16.48
C ASN A 268 24.46 -32.91 -16.22
N GLU A 269 25.03 -33.35 -15.09
CA GLU A 269 26.49 -33.28 -14.86
C GLU A 269 27.13 -34.48 -15.58
N PRO A 270 28.11 -34.23 -16.54
CA PRO A 270 28.74 -35.27 -17.34
C PRO A 270 29.63 -36.20 -16.51
#